data_3a043ec50e924c75ed3b526dcaeca3ba
#
_entry.id   3a043ec50e924c75ed3b526dcaeca3ba
#
_cell.length_a   1.000
_cell.length_b   1.000
_cell.length_c   1.000
_cell.angle_alpha   90.00
_cell.angle_beta   90.00
_cell.angle_gamma   90.00
#
_symmetry.space_group_name_H-M   'P 1'
#
loop_
_entity.id
_entity.type
_entity.pdbx_description
1 polymer ?
#
loop_
_entity_poly.entity_id
_entity_poly.type
_entity_poly.pdbx_seq_one_letter_code
_entity_poly.pdbx_strand_id
1 'polypeptide(L)'
;MNVPNHIAIILDGNGRWAKAKGLPRGYGHVKGCANLEQVCYDIKDLGVKYLTVYAFSTENWKRSREEVDGLMKLFRSYLKKCIKISRDNKMKIKIIGDISAFASDIQESIRKLEEFSKDYDELYFQIAMNYGSRDEITRGMRKMAQDVADGKVSPDQITEDTIGSYLDTAGVPDPDLLIRTSGEQRLSNFLMWQLAYTEFYFTDVAWPDFHKAELVQAIEKYNQRDRRYGGVKEE
;
A
#
# COMPACT_ATOMS: atom_id res chain seq x y z
N MET A 1 21.68 -8.30 -8.20
CA MET A 1 20.59 -8.39 -7.21
C MET A 1 19.29 -8.52 -7.97
N ASN A 2 18.50 -9.56 -7.73
CA ASN A 2 17.17 -9.68 -8.33
C ASN A 2 16.23 -8.74 -7.57
N VAL A 3 15.62 -7.79 -8.25
CA VAL A 3 14.78 -6.77 -7.61
C VAL A 3 13.33 -7.23 -7.65
N PRO A 4 12.59 -7.20 -6.51
CA PRO A 4 11.16 -7.47 -6.51
C PRO A 4 10.43 -6.55 -7.50
N ASN A 5 9.50 -7.10 -8.28
CA ASN A 5 8.70 -6.28 -9.20
C ASN A 5 7.71 -5.40 -8.43
N HIS A 6 7.13 -5.95 -7.34
CA HIS A 6 6.18 -5.25 -6.48
C HIS A 6 6.56 -5.38 -5.00
N ILE A 7 6.71 -4.24 -4.33
CA ILE A 7 6.93 -4.16 -2.88
C ILE A 7 5.69 -3.57 -2.20
N ALA A 8 5.18 -4.25 -1.18
CA ALA A 8 4.16 -3.73 -0.28
C ALA A 8 4.78 -3.29 1.06
N ILE A 9 4.38 -2.17 1.64
CA ILE A 9 4.96 -1.68 2.91
C ILE A 9 3.85 -1.28 3.90
N ILE A 10 3.91 -1.82 5.11
CA ILE A 10 3.12 -1.34 6.26
C ILE A 10 3.96 -0.32 7.02
N LEU A 11 3.55 0.95 6.97
CA LEU A 11 4.28 2.13 7.48
C LEU A 11 4.09 2.28 9.00
N ASP A 12 4.55 1.29 9.78
CA ASP A 12 4.31 1.24 11.22
C ASP A 12 5.40 1.99 12.03
N GLY A 13 5.03 2.44 13.23
CA GLY A 13 5.95 3.03 14.20
C GLY A 13 5.97 4.55 14.28
N ASN A 14 5.29 5.28 13.41
CA ASN A 14 5.27 6.75 13.39
C ASN A 14 5.02 7.38 14.78
N GLY A 15 3.93 6.97 15.44
CA GLY A 15 3.55 7.50 16.74
C GLY A 15 4.49 7.06 17.88
N ARG A 16 4.99 5.81 17.84
CA ARG A 16 5.96 5.28 18.82
C ARG A 16 7.30 6.00 18.71
N TRP A 17 7.76 6.22 17.50
CA TRP A 17 8.98 6.97 17.19
C TRP A 17 8.93 8.42 17.74
N ALA A 18 7.83 9.14 17.51
CA ALA A 18 7.63 10.48 18.03
C ALA A 18 7.65 10.48 19.58
N LYS A 19 6.90 9.55 20.20
CA LYS A 19 6.84 9.43 21.66
C LYS A 19 8.21 9.14 22.27
N ALA A 20 9.01 8.27 21.67
CA ALA A 20 10.37 7.95 22.13
C ALA A 20 11.30 9.18 22.10
N LYS A 21 11.00 10.17 21.24
CA LYS A 21 11.75 11.44 21.11
C LYS A 21 11.12 12.60 21.91
N GLY A 22 10.10 12.32 22.75
CA GLY A 22 9.38 13.36 23.50
C GLY A 22 8.51 14.28 22.64
N LEU A 23 8.15 13.85 21.42
CA LEU A 23 7.41 14.64 20.45
C LEU A 23 5.94 14.18 20.34
N PRO A 24 5.01 15.07 19.96
CA PRO A 24 3.63 14.70 19.69
C PRO A 24 3.51 13.62 18.61
N ARG A 25 2.56 12.68 18.73
CA ARG A 25 2.34 11.59 17.77
C ARG A 25 2.18 12.09 16.33
N GLY A 26 1.48 13.20 16.14
CA GLY A 26 1.27 13.83 14.82
C GLY A 26 2.58 14.21 14.11
N TYR A 27 3.61 14.59 14.87
CA TYR A 27 4.93 14.88 14.28
C TYR A 27 5.57 13.63 13.64
N GLY A 28 5.38 12.46 14.25
CA GLY A 28 5.83 11.19 13.65
C GLY A 28 5.17 10.92 12.31
N HIS A 29 3.87 11.18 12.17
CA HIS A 29 3.17 11.02 10.89
C HIS A 29 3.67 12.01 9.82
N VAL A 30 3.97 13.25 10.19
CA VAL A 30 4.59 14.24 9.27
C VAL A 30 5.96 13.74 8.78
N LYS A 31 6.79 13.24 9.70
CA LYS A 31 8.10 12.67 9.35
C LYS A 31 7.97 11.42 8.48
N GLY A 32 7.00 10.54 8.80
CA GLY A 32 6.72 9.37 7.99
C GLY A 32 6.27 9.69 6.56
N CYS A 33 5.49 10.76 6.36
CA CYS A 33 5.14 11.24 5.01
C CYS A 33 6.37 11.77 4.24
N ALA A 34 7.27 12.48 4.92
CA ALA A 34 8.51 12.95 4.29
C ALA A 34 9.42 11.76 3.90
N ASN A 35 9.49 10.75 4.76
CA ASN A 35 10.23 9.52 4.47
C ASN A 35 9.62 8.75 3.30
N LEU A 36 8.28 8.68 3.22
CA LEU A 36 7.60 8.00 2.10
C LEU A 36 7.98 8.59 0.75
N GLU A 37 8.10 9.91 0.66
CA GLU A 37 8.56 10.58 -0.56
C GLU A 37 9.97 10.11 -0.95
N GLN A 38 10.92 10.07 0.00
CA GLN A 38 12.27 9.60 -0.27
C GLN A 38 12.30 8.12 -0.66
N VAL A 39 11.54 7.28 0.04
CA VAL A 39 11.46 5.84 -0.27
C VAL A 39 10.84 5.59 -1.66
N CYS A 40 9.90 6.41 -2.13
CA CYS A 40 9.40 6.33 -3.50
C CYS A 40 10.51 6.54 -4.54
N TYR A 41 11.41 7.53 -4.31
CA TYR A 41 12.58 7.73 -5.18
C TYR A 41 13.53 6.55 -5.12
N ASP A 42 13.85 6.08 -3.92
CA ASP A 42 14.79 4.97 -3.72
C ASP A 42 14.28 3.67 -4.36
N ILE A 43 12.99 3.38 -4.25
CA ILE A 43 12.32 2.21 -4.87
C ILE A 43 12.39 2.29 -6.39
N LYS A 44 12.08 3.45 -6.97
CA LYS A 44 12.18 3.69 -8.41
C LYS A 44 13.63 3.50 -8.90
N ASP A 45 14.60 4.12 -8.21
CA ASP A 45 16.02 4.03 -8.54
C ASP A 45 16.55 2.58 -8.51
N LEU A 46 16.00 1.75 -7.64
CA LEU A 46 16.33 0.33 -7.54
C LEU A 46 15.67 -0.51 -8.65
N GLY A 47 14.78 0.06 -9.46
CA GLY A 47 14.11 -0.62 -10.56
C GLY A 47 12.84 -1.38 -10.21
N VAL A 48 12.28 -1.19 -9.01
CA VAL A 48 10.97 -1.70 -8.62
C VAL A 48 9.88 -1.00 -9.44
N LYS A 49 8.91 -1.74 -9.95
CA LYS A 49 7.85 -1.19 -10.81
C LYS A 49 6.55 -0.87 -10.07
N TYR A 50 6.26 -1.57 -8.96
CA TYR A 50 5.03 -1.39 -8.19
C TYR A 50 5.35 -1.20 -6.71
N LEU A 51 4.72 -0.20 -6.10
CA LEU A 51 4.78 0.06 -4.67
C LEU A 51 3.37 0.18 -4.12
N THR A 52 3.02 -0.60 -3.10
CA THR A 52 1.77 -0.42 -2.35
C THR A 52 2.07 -0.11 -0.89
N VAL A 53 1.52 0.98 -0.36
CA VAL A 53 1.74 1.37 1.04
C VAL A 53 0.44 1.41 1.83
N TYR A 54 0.50 1.00 3.10
CA TYR A 54 -0.64 1.06 4.02
C TYR A 54 -0.62 2.37 4.79
N ALA A 55 -1.39 3.36 4.32
CA ALA A 55 -1.40 4.70 4.90
C ALA A 55 -2.48 4.89 5.98
N PHE A 56 -3.69 4.30 5.78
CA PHE A 56 -4.80 4.42 6.73
C PHE A 56 -5.73 3.21 6.62
N SER A 57 -5.87 2.45 7.71
CA SER A 57 -6.76 1.29 7.76
C SER A 57 -8.19 1.65 8.18
N THR A 58 -9.14 0.79 7.86
CA THR A 58 -10.54 0.91 8.35
C THR A 58 -10.60 0.96 9.87
N GLU A 59 -9.70 0.28 10.58
CA GLU A 59 -9.63 0.27 12.04
C GLU A 59 -9.12 1.60 12.62
N ASN A 60 -8.43 2.44 11.84
CA ASN A 60 -7.86 3.70 12.31
C ASN A 60 -8.94 4.75 12.65
N TRP A 61 -10.16 4.61 12.16
CA TRP A 61 -11.29 5.44 12.58
C TRP A 61 -11.62 5.33 14.08
N LYS A 62 -11.18 4.24 14.73
CA LYS A 62 -11.35 4.03 16.18
C LYS A 62 -10.34 4.82 17.04
N ARG A 63 -9.39 5.50 16.43
CA ARG A 63 -8.44 6.39 17.12
C ARG A 63 -9.13 7.62 17.68
N SER A 64 -8.43 8.37 18.54
CA SER A 64 -8.99 9.63 19.04
C SER A 64 -9.36 10.58 17.90
N ARG A 65 -10.42 11.35 18.08
CA ARG A 65 -10.87 12.32 17.09
C ARG A 65 -9.77 13.29 16.69
N GLU A 66 -8.97 13.75 17.67
CA GLU A 66 -7.83 14.64 17.44
C GLU A 66 -6.78 14.00 16.48
N GLU A 67 -6.46 12.70 16.69
CA GLU A 67 -5.51 11.98 15.83
C GLU A 67 -6.08 11.82 14.41
N VAL A 68 -7.36 11.44 14.28
CA VAL A 68 -8.03 11.30 12.98
C VAL A 68 -8.08 12.63 12.24
N ASP A 69 -8.49 13.72 12.91
CA ASP A 69 -8.54 15.06 12.30
C ASP A 69 -7.15 15.52 11.84
N GLY A 70 -6.12 15.22 12.63
CA GLY A 70 -4.73 15.48 12.28
C GLY A 70 -4.28 14.73 11.02
N LEU A 71 -4.65 13.43 10.92
CA LEU A 71 -4.37 12.61 9.74
C LEU A 71 -5.11 13.12 8.51
N MET A 72 -6.38 13.54 8.64
CA MET A 72 -7.14 14.09 7.52
C MET A 72 -6.54 15.41 7.00
N LYS A 73 -6.03 16.28 7.88
CA LYS A 73 -5.26 17.48 7.49
C LYS A 73 -3.99 17.11 6.74
N LEU A 74 -3.26 16.11 7.24
CA LEU A 74 -2.03 15.62 6.62
C LEU A 74 -2.31 15.05 5.22
N PHE A 75 -3.37 14.27 5.05
CA PHE A 75 -3.77 13.71 3.74
C PHE A 75 -4.08 14.82 2.73
N ARG A 76 -4.85 15.84 3.11
CA ARG A 76 -5.11 17.00 2.24
C ARG A 76 -3.82 17.66 1.75
N SER A 77 -2.86 17.85 2.65
CA SER A 77 -1.56 18.43 2.31
C SER A 77 -0.75 17.50 1.40
N TYR A 78 -0.73 16.20 1.73
CA TYR A 78 0.07 15.21 1.00
C TYR A 78 -0.48 14.96 -0.42
N LEU A 79 -1.79 14.84 -0.60
CA LEU A 79 -2.41 14.68 -1.92
C LEU A 79 -2.05 15.82 -2.88
N LYS A 80 -2.03 17.07 -2.38
CA LYS A 80 -1.56 18.22 -3.17
C LYS A 80 -0.09 18.08 -3.58
N LYS A 81 0.76 17.60 -2.66
CA LYS A 81 2.18 17.37 -2.91
C LYS A 81 2.41 16.22 -3.89
N CYS A 82 1.58 15.19 -3.84
CA CYS A 82 1.67 14.03 -4.74
C CYS A 82 1.57 14.40 -6.21
N ILE A 83 0.84 15.46 -6.59
CA ILE A 83 0.79 15.94 -7.99
C ILE A 83 2.19 16.33 -8.48
N LYS A 84 2.96 17.05 -7.67
CA LYS A 84 4.34 17.42 -8.02
C LYS A 84 5.25 16.20 -8.05
N ILE A 85 5.18 15.35 -7.02
CA ILE A 85 5.99 14.13 -6.93
C ILE A 85 5.73 13.21 -8.12
N SER A 86 4.46 13.00 -8.47
CA SER A 86 4.03 12.20 -9.61
C SER A 86 4.60 12.73 -10.92
N ARG A 87 4.47 14.05 -11.17
CA ARG A 87 4.98 14.69 -12.39
C ARG A 87 6.49 14.57 -12.52
N ASP A 88 7.22 14.91 -11.43
CA ASP A 88 8.68 14.99 -11.44
C ASP A 88 9.33 13.59 -11.57
N ASN A 89 8.60 12.53 -11.22
CA ASN A 89 9.06 11.13 -11.24
C ASN A 89 8.32 10.22 -12.22
N LYS A 90 7.36 10.74 -12.97
CA LYS A 90 6.53 9.94 -13.88
C LYS A 90 5.87 8.75 -13.17
N MET A 91 5.32 9.02 -11.97
CA MET A 91 4.68 8.01 -11.13
C MET A 91 3.17 8.02 -11.35
N LYS A 92 2.62 6.87 -11.71
CA LYS A 92 1.17 6.64 -11.73
C LYS A 92 0.70 6.38 -10.31
N ILE A 93 -0.23 7.20 -9.80
CA ILE A 93 -0.74 7.09 -8.44
C ILE A 93 -2.16 6.55 -8.46
N LYS A 94 -2.44 5.56 -7.61
CA LYS A 94 -3.76 4.97 -7.38
C LYS A 94 -4.05 4.92 -5.89
N ILE A 95 -5.25 5.34 -5.51
CA ILE A 95 -5.73 5.15 -4.14
C ILE A 95 -6.61 3.91 -4.12
N ILE A 96 -6.34 2.99 -3.19
CA ILE A 96 -7.14 1.79 -2.96
C ILE A 96 -7.83 1.87 -1.58
N GLY A 97 -9.01 1.27 -1.47
CA GLY A 97 -9.88 1.32 -0.30
C GLY A 97 -11.18 2.10 -0.55
N ASP A 98 -12.06 2.12 0.42
CA ASP A 98 -13.34 2.85 0.32
C ASP A 98 -13.16 4.34 0.61
N ILE A 99 -12.99 5.13 -0.46
CA ILE A 99 -12.82 6.59 -0.36
C ILE A 99 -14.13 7.33 -0.02
N SER A 100 -15.28 6.67 -0.06
CA SER A 100 -16.58 7.32 0.19
C SER A 100 -16.73 7.85 1.61
N ALA A 101 -16.00 7.27 2.57
CA ALA A 101 -15.97 7.72 3.96
C ALA A 101 -15.20 9.05 4.18
N PHE A 102 -14.43 9.50 3.19
CA PHE A 102 -13.71 10.78 3.29
C PHE A 102 -14.59 11.97 2.90
N ALA A 103 -14.25 13.15 3.41
CA ALA A 103 -14.88 14.39 3.00
C ALA A 103 -14.73 14.63 1.48
N SER A 104 -15.71 15.31 0.86
CA SER A 104 -15.80 15.50 -0.59
C SER A 104 -14.55 16.14 -1.21
N ASP A 105 -13.89 17.05 -0.49
CA ASP A 105 -12.66 17.71 -0.92
C ASP A 105 -11.46 16.76 -1.04
N ILE A 106 -11.39 15.75 -0.14
CA ILE A 106 -10.37 14.69 -0.23
C ILE A 106 -10.68 13.77 -1.41
N GLN A 107 -11.94 13.35 -1.57
CA GLN A 107 -12.36 12.52 -2.70
C GLN A 107 -12.08 13.20 -4.05
N GLU A 108 -12.34 14.50 -4.16
CA GLU A 108 -12.05 15.27 -5.37
C GLU A 108 -10.54 15.37 -5.63
N SER A 109 -9.74 15.59 -4.58
CA SER A 109 -8.27 15.63 -4.69
C SER A 109 -7.70 14.30 -5.15
N ILE A 110 -8.25 13.16 -4.69
CA ILE A 110 -7.88 11.82 -5.12
C ILE A 110 -8.17 11.66 -6.63
N ARG A 111 -9.40 11.94 -7.07
CA ARG A 111 -9.77 11.82 -8.49
C ARG A 111 -8.90 12.68 -9.40
N LYS A 112 -8.61 13.92 -9.00
CA LYS A 112 -7.69 14.81 -9.75
C LYS A 112 -6.28 14.23 -9.83
N LEU A 113 -5.77 13.65 -8.75
CA LEU A 113 -4.43 13.06 -8.71
C LEU A 113 -4.34 11.81 -9.61
N GLU A 114 -5.33 10.93 -9.54
CA GLU A 114 -5.39 9.72 -10.36
C GLU A 114 -5.50 10.06 -11.85
N GLU A 115 -6.38 11.00 -12.23
CA GLU A 115 -6.52 11.45 -13.61
C GLU A 115 -5.25 12.13 -14.13
N PHE A 116 -4.61 12.98 -13.29
CA PHE A 116 -3.37 13.66 -13.65
C PHE A 116 -2.22 12.68 -13.93
N SER A 117 -2.15 11.56 -13.20
CA SER A 117 -1.02 10.64 -13.24
C SER A 117 -1.27 9.39 -14.09
N LYS A 118 -2.44 9.24 -14.70
CA LYS A 118 -2.89 8.00 -15.35
C LYS A 118 -1.97 7.45 -16.44
N ASP A 119 -1.29 8.36 -17.15
CA ASP A 119 -0.44 8.03 -18.31
C ASP A 119 1.05 7.87 -17.92
N TYR A 120 1.40 7.99 -16.63
CA TYR A 120 2.77 7.77 -16.16
C TYR A 120 3.02 6.27 -15.91
N ASP A 121 4.28 5.82 -16.10
CA ASP A 121 4.64 4.39 -16.14
C ASP A 121 5.99 4.03 -15.49
N GLU A 122 6.72 5.01 -14.93
CA GLU A 122 8.01 4.75 -14.30
C GLU A 122 7.89 3.99 -12.97
N LEU A 123 6.87 4.33 -12.17
CA LEU A 123 6.50 3.63 -10.95
C LEU A 123 4.98 3.66 -10.79
N TYR A 124 4.35 2.50 -10.57
CA TYR A 124 2.94 2.41 -10.19
C TYR A 124 2.86 2.44 -8.66
N PHE A 125 2.36 3.54 -8.10
CA PHE A 125 2.30 3.77 -6.66
C PHE A 125 0.86 3.68 -6.14
N GLN A 126 0.55 2.63 -5.37
CA GLN A 126 -0.74 2.46 -4.71
C GLN A 126 -0.67 2.92 -3.25
N ILE A 127 -1.66 3.69 -2.82
CA ILE A 127 -1.79 4.15 -1.43
C ILE A 127 -3.10 3.60 -0.86
N ALA A 128 -3.00 2.67 0.07
CA ALA A 128 -4.16 2.11 0.76
C ALA A 128 -4.68 3.08 1.82
N MET A 129 -5.84 3.70 1.53
CA MET A 129 -6.52 4.70 2.37
C MET A 129 -7.94 4.25 2.69
N ASN A 130 -8.30 4.25 3.97
CA ASN A 130 -9.54 3.62 4.45
C ASN A 130 -9.69 2.20 3.90
N TYR A 131 -8.59 1.48 3.94
CA TYR A 131 -8.45 0.16 3.38
C TYR A 131 -8.48 -0.91 4.47
N GLY A 132 -9.08 -2.04 4.16
CA GLY A 132 -8.98 -3.29 4.90
C GLY A 132 -9.32 -4.43 3.95
N SER A 133 -8.49 -5.48 3.91
CA SER A 133 -8.67 -6.56 2.93
C SER A 133 -10.01 -7.27 3.07
N ARG A 134 -10.52 -7.45 4.31
CA ARG A 134 -11.86 -8.02 4.54
C ARG A 134 -12.96 -7.14 3.95
N ASP A 135 -12.84 -5.82 4.07
CA ASP A 135 -13.77 -4.86 3.46
C ASP A 135 -13.68 -4.89 1.93
N GLU A 136 -12.46 -4.83 1.39
CA GLU A 136 -12.21 -4.94 -0.04
C GLU A 136 -12.85 -6.19 -0.65
N ILE A 137 -12.58 -7.37 -0.07
CA ILE A 137 -13.15 -8.64 -0.53
C ILE A 137 -14.68 -8.60 -0.45
N THR A 138 -15.25 -8.06 0.65
CA THR A 138 -16.70 -7.95 0.80
C THR A 138 -17.31 -7.04 -0.27
N ARG A 139 -16.69 -5.91 -0.58
CA ARG A 139 -17.15 -4.99 -1.65
C ARG A 139 -17.03 -5.65 -3.03
N GLY A 140 -15.91 -6.32 -3.30
CA GLY A 140 -15.69 -7.08 -4.53
C GLY A 140 -16.74 -8.18 -4.73
N MET A 141 -17.00 -8.97 -3.67
CA MET A 141 -18.02 -10.05 -3.74
C MET A 141 -19.43 -9.51 -3.95
N ARG A 142 -19.82 -8.39 -3.32
CA ARG A 142 -21.13 -7.76 -3.58
C ARG A 142 -21.27 -7.33 -5.04
N LYS A 143 -20.24 -6.72 -5.62
CA LYS A 143 -20.23 -6.32 -7.03
C LYS A 143 -20.32 -7.53 -7.96
N MET A 144 -19.54 -8.58 -7.68
CA MET A 144 -19.59 -9.84 -8.44
C MET A 144 -20.97 -10.49 -8.36
N ALA A 145 -21.57 -10.57 -7.16
CA ALA A 145 -22.91 -11.14 -6.99
C ALA A 145 -23.97 -10.36 -7.79
N GLN A 146 -23.85 -9.03 -7.89
CA GLN A 146 -24.73 -8.21 -8.72
C GLN A 146 -24.50 -8.51 -10.22
N ASP A 147 -23.25 -8.63 -10.67
CA ASP A 147 -22.95 -8.96 -12.07
C ASP A 147 -23.39 -10.39 -12.46
N VAL A 148 -23.38 -11.33 -11.50
CA VAL A 148 -24.01 -12.66 -11.70
C VAL A 148 -25.52 -12.52 -11.81
N ALA A 149 -26.19 -11.76 -10.94
CA ALA A 149 -27.63 -11.53 -11.01
C ALA A 149 -28.07 -10.84 -12.29
N ASP A 150 -27.22 -9.95 -12.82
CA ASP A 150 -27.42 -9.23 -14.08
C ASP A 150 -27.09 -10.11 -15.32
N GLY A 151 -26.63 -11.35 -15.15
CA GLY A 151 -26.24 -12.26 -16.23
C GLY A 151 -24.95 -11.89 -16.96
N LYS A 152 -24.11 -10.99 -16.39
CA LYS A 152 -22.82 -10.57 -16.97
C LYS A 152 -21.71 -11.57 -16.70
N VAL A 153 -21.82 -12.33 -15.61
CA VAL A 153 -20.89 -13.38 -15.20
C VAL A 153 -21.67 -14.64 -14.85
N SER A 154 -21.28 -15.79 -15.41
CA SER A 154 -21.81 -17.08 -14.99
C SER A 154 -21.08 -17.59 -13.74
N PRO A 155 -21.76 -18.25 -12.79
CA PRO A 155 -21.09 -18.89 -11.65
C PRO A 155 -19.95 -19.83 -12.06
N ASP A 156 -20.08 -20.54 -13.17
CA ASP A 156 -19.06 -21.47 -13.69
C ASP A 156 -17.80 -20.77 -14.23
N GLN A 157 -17.86 -19.45 -14.45
CA GLN A 157 -16.74 -18.61 -14.90
C GLN A 157 -15.98 -17.96 -13.76
N ILE A 158 -16.42 -18.18 -12.50
CA ILE A 158 -15.74 -17.60 -11.34
C ILE A 158 -14.47 -18.41 -11.05
N THR A 159 -13.33 -17.77 -11.27
CA THR A 159 -11.99 -18.27 -10.99
C THR A 159 -11.29 -17.34 -10.01
N GLU A 160 -10.08 -17.68 -9.55
CA GLU A 160 -9.23 -16.79 -8.75
C GLU A 160 -8.95 -15.46 -9.48
N ASP A 161 -8.69 -15.52 -10.79
CA ASP A 161 -8.48 -14.33 -11.63
C ASP A 161 -9.75 -13.48 -11.73
N THR A 162 -10.92 -14.11 -11.87
CA THR A 162 -12.19 -13.39 -11.86
C THR A 162 -12.37 -12.66 -10.54
N ILE A 163 -12.14 -13.31 -9.40
CA ILE A 163 -12.20 -12.68 -8.06
C ILE A 163 -11.21 -11.52 -7.99
N GLY A 164 -9.96 -11.73 -8.40
CA GLY A 164 -8.91 -10.68 -8.43
C GLY A 164 -9.33 -9.43 -9.21
N SER A 165 -10.09 -9.59 -10.31
CA SER A 165 -10.59 -8.48 -11.14
C SER A 165 -11.62 -7.58 -10.43
N TYR A 166 -12.25 -8.06 -9.35
CA TYR A 166 -13.20 -7.30 -8.54
C TYR A 166 -12.57 -6.61 -7.32
N LEU A 167 -11.28 -6.87 -7.06
CA LEU A 167 -10.54 -6.24 -5.96
C LEU A 167 -10.00 -4.85 -6.36
N ASP A 168 -9.70 -4.02 -5.39
CA ASP A 168 -9.19 -2.65 -5.60
C ASP A 168 -7.83 -2.64 -6.32
N THR A 169 -7.09 -3.76 -6.22
CA THR A 169 -5.77 -3.97 -6.84
C THR A 169 -5.85 -4.55 -8.26
N ALA A 170 -7.04 -4.68 -8.84
CA ALA A 170 -7.23 -5.24 -10.18
C ALA A 170 -6.26 -4.61 -11.22
N GLY A 171 -5.60 -5.47 -12.00
CA GLY A 171 -4.63 -5.05 -13.02
C GLY A 171 -3.22 -4.75 -12.51
N VAL A 172 -2.96 -4.94 -11.20
CA VAL A 172 -1.63 -4.82 -10.59
C VAL A 172 -1.17 -6.21 -10.14
N PRO A 173 0.08 -6.62 -10.42
CA PRO A 173 0.59 -7.91 -9.97
C PRO A 173 0.65 -7.97 -8.43
N ASP A 174 0.51 -9.16 -7.88
CA ASP A 174 0.65 -9.37 -6.45
C ASP A 174 2.05 -8.96 -5.94
N PRO A 175 2.19 -8.53 -4.67
CA PRO A 175 3.48 -8.18 -4.10
C PRO A 175 4.43 -9.38 -4.04
N ASP A 176 5.68 -9.18 -4.45
CA ASP A 176 6.76 -10.14 -4.22
C ASP A 176 7.30 -10.08 -2.80
N LEU A 177 7.34 -8.88 -2.22
CA LEU A 177 7.90 -8.61 -0.91
C LEU A 177 6.97 -7.70 -0.10
N LEU A 178 6.60 -8.14 1.10
CA LEU A 178 5.96 -7.30 2.12
C LEU A 178 7.00 -6.88 3.15
N ILE A 179 7.12 -5.60 3.39
CA ILE A 179 7.94 -5.02 4.47
C ILE A 179 7.03 -4.47 5.55
N ARG A 180 7.28 -4.82 6.81
CA ARG A 180 6.65 -4.16 7.95
C ARG A 180 7.69 -3.66 8.93
N THR A 181 7.59 -2.37 9.26
CA THR A 181 8.49 -1.67 10.19
C THR A 181 8.00 -1.75 11.63
N SER A 182 8.89 -1.44 12.58
CA SER A 182 8.59 -1.26 14.02
C SER A 182 8.27 -2.54 14.81
N GLY A 183 8.83 -3.71 14.41
CA GLY A 183 8.86 -4.94 15.20
C GLY A 183 7.58 -5.78 15.23
N GLU A 184 6.50 -5.33 14.60
CA GLU A 184 5.23 -6.05 14.58
C GLU A 184 5.18 -7.08 13.46
N GLN A 185 4.76 -8.33 13.77
CA GLN A 185 4.76 -9.47 12.84
C GLN A 185 3.32 -9.93 12.53
N ARG A 186 2.51 -9.05 11.99
CA ARG A 186 1.12 -9.32 11.58
C ARG A 186 0.75 -8.48 10.37
N LEU A 187 -0.25 -8.91 9.58
CA LEU A 187 -0.71 -8.21 8.36
C LEU A 187 -1.66 -7.05 8.66
N SER A 188 -2.32 -7.05 9.81
CA SER A 188 -3.29 -6.02 10.20
C SER A 188 -4.35 -5.75 9.13
N ASN A 189 -4.90 -6.83 8.52
CA ASN A 189 -5.93 -6.75 7.50
C ASN A 189 -5.45 -6.04 6.19
N PHE A 190 -4.16 -6.12 5.88
CA PHE A 190 -3.57 -5.56 4.67
C PHE A 190 -3.36 -6.63 3.60
N LEU A 191 -3.88 -6.43 2.40
CA LEU A 191 -3.69 -7.22 1.17
C LEU A 191 -3.76 -8.75 1.36
N MET A 192 -4.71 -9.27 2.17
CA MET A 192 -4.74 -10.69 2.54
C MET A 192 -4.90 -11.63 1.34
N TRP A 193 -5.61 -11.21 0.29
CA TRP A 193 -5.73 -11.97 -0.96
C TRP A 193 -4.42 -11.96 -1.73
N GLN A 194 -3.85 -10.79 -1.91
CA GLN A 194 -2.68 -10.54 -2.77
C GLN A 194 -1.37 -11.05 -2.16
N LEU A 195 -1.30 -11.28 -0.83
CA LEU A 195 -0.11 -11.72 -0.13
C LEU A 195 0.06 -13.24 -0.03
N ALA A 196 -0.75 -14.02 -0.78
CA ALA A 196 -0.78 -15.48 -0.67
C ALA A 196 0.59 -16.15 -0.89
N TYR A 197 1.42 -15.62 -1.79
CA TYR A 197 2.76 -16.13 -2.12
C TYR A 197 3.87 -15.10 -1.93
N THR A 198 3.60 -14.05 -1.15
CA THR A 198 4.53 -12.96 -0.88
C THR A 198 5.56 -13.33 0.18
N GLU A 199 6.81 -12.92 -0.02
CA GLU A 199 7.86 -13.02 1.00
C GLU A 199 7.74 -11.89 2.02
N PHE A 200 7.89 -12.19 3.31
CA PHE A 200 7.74 -11.20 4.39
C PHE A 200 9.09 -10.81 4.98
N TYR A 201 9.28 -9.50 5.17
CA TYR A 201 10.40 -8.93 5.90
C TYR A 201 9.90 -8.04 7.04
N PHE A 202 10.25 -8.39 8.26
CA PHE A 202 9.93 -7.62 9.46
C PHE A 202 11.20 -6.99 10.02
N THR A 203 11.12 -5.72 10.43
CA THR A 203 12.25 -4.97 11.01
C THR A 203 11.81 -4.17 12.22
N ASP A 204 12.71 -4.05 13.22
CA ASP A 204 12.48 -3.23 14.41
C ASP A 204 12.61 -1.72 14.12
N VAL A 205 13.21 -1.36 12.99
CA VAL A 205 13.35 0.04 12.57
C VAL A 205 11.97 0.66 12.38
N ALA A 206 11.71 1.79 13.03
CA ALA A 206 10.46 2.54 12.87
C ALA A 206 10.40 3.22 11.49
N TRP A 207 9.19 3.35 10.91
CA TRP A 207 9.03 3.90 9.58
C TRP A 207 9.75 5.24 9.33
N PRO A 208 9.73 6.25 10.23
CA PRO A 208 10.47 7.51 10.00
C PRO A 208 11.99 7.37 9.83
N ASP A 209 12.57 6.27 10.33
CA ASP A 209 14.01 5.99 10.26
C ASP A 209 14.33 4.85 9.26
N PHE A 210 13.34 4.35 8.51
CA PHE A 210 13.50 3.32 7.46
C PHE A 210 13.91 4.00 6.13
N HIS A 211 15.18 3.92 5.78
CA HIS A 211 15.77 4.59 4.62
C HIS A 211 16.26 3.59 3.56
N LYS A 212 17.03 4.08 2.58
CA LYS A 212 17.54 3.27 1.47
C LYS A 212 18.37 2.07 1.93
N ALA A 213 19.15 2.22 2.99
CA ALA A 213 19.97 1.12 3.51
C ALA A 213 19.10 -0.05 4.02
N GLU A 214 18.05 0.24 4.78
CA GLU A 214 17.09 -0.75 5.28
C GLU A 214 16.29 -1.38 4.13
N LEU A 215 15.92 -0.59 3.12
CA LEU A 215 15.25 -1.09 1.92
C LEU A 215 16.13 -2.07 1.14
N VAL A 216 17.41 -1.73 0.92
CA VAL A 216 18.39 -2.61 0.26
C VAL A 216 18.56 -3.90 1.07
N GLN A 217 18.69 -3.82 2.39
CA GLN A 217 18.78 -4.98 3.26
C GLN A 217 17.54 -5.90 3.14
N ALA A 218 16.34 -5.32 3.06
CA ALA A 218 15.11 -6.09 2.86
C ALA A 218 15.13 -6.85 1.51
N ILE A 219 15.59 -6.20 0.43
CA ILE A 219 15.71 -6.82 -0.89
C ILE A 219 16.82 -7.88 -0.91
N GLU A 220 17.93 -7.68 -0.21
CA GLU A 220 18.98 -8.70 -0.06
C GLU A 220 18.46 -9.94 0.66
N LYS A 221 17.68 -9.76 1.72
CA LYS A 221 17.02 -10.87 2.43
C LYS A 221 16.01 -11.61 1.56
N TYR A 222 15.24 -10.89 0.74
CA TYR A 222 14.37 -11.48 -0.26
C TYR A 222 15.15 -12.36 -1.26
N ASN A 223 16.32 -11.90 -1.73
CA ASN A 223 17.18 -12.64 -2.66
C ASN A 223 17.79 -13.91 -2.08
N GLN A 224 17.92 -14.01 -0.75
CA GLN A 224 18.45 -15.19 -0.08
C GLN A 224 17.43 -16.34 0.07
N ARG A 225 16.17 -16.09 -0.29
CA ARG A 225 15.08 -17.06 -0.16
C ARG A 225 14.89 -17.86 -1.44
N ASP A 226 14.66 -19.16 -1.28
CA ASP A 226 14.34 -20.07 -2.38
C ASP A 226 12.81 -20.14 -2.54
N ARG A 227 12.27 -19.46 -3.56
CA ARG A 227 10.84 -19.43 -3.84
C ARG A 227 10.42 -20.69 -4.61
N ARG A 228 9.83 -21.66 -3.93
CA ARG A 228 9.51 -22.97 -4.48
C ARG A 228 8.11 -23.09 -5.09
N TYR A 229 7.19 -22.19 -4.77
CA TYR A 229 5.78 -22.20 -5.24
C TYR A 229 5.13 -23.59 -5.19
N GLY A 230 5.42 -24.37 -4.14
CA GLY A 230 4.92 -25.73 -4.00
C GLY A 230 5.67 -26.81 -4.84
N GLY A 231 6.65 -26.42 -5.64
CA GLY A 231 7.50 -27.37 -6.40
C GLY A 231 8.62 -27.96 -5.55
N VAL A 232 8.99 -29.22 -5.83
CA VAL A 232 10.20 -29.87 -5.27
C VAL A 232 11.32 -29.73 -6.28
N LYS A 233 12.50 -29.25 -5.87
CA LYS A 233 13.71 -29.39 -6.72
C LYS A 233 14.09 -30.87 -6.71
N GLU A 234 14.12 -31.49 -7.88
CA GLU A 234 14.83 -32.75 -8.03
C GLU A 234 16.32 -32.52 -7.71
N GLU A 235 16.87 -33.31 -6.80
CA GLU A 235 18.29 -33.29 -6.42
C GLU A 235 19.18 -33.80 -7.56
#